data_8172f13b03e4d15f3b9428a7ebaa42c9
#
_entry.id   8172f13b03e4d15f3b9428a7ebaa42c9
#
_cell.length_a   1.000
_cell.length_b   1.000
_cell.length_c   1.000
_cell.angle_alpha   90.00
_cell.angle_beta   90.00
_cell.angle_gamma   90.00
#
_symmetry.space_group_name_H-M   'P 1'
#
loop_
_entity.id
_entity.type
_entity.pdbx_description
1 polymer ?
#
loop_
_entity_poly.entity_id
_entity_poly.type
_entity_poly.pdbx_seq_one_letter_code
_entity_poly.pdbx_strand_id
1 'polypeptide(L)'
;MPVSADEREKIEALAEKLVKKGKFAEAIAEYQKLITGDEQDIPVRTILGDLYLNLDMKDKAIAEFRQIAEFYQKKGIYSKSIALYKRIHRLNPADLDSLEKLAELYRNQGFISESKIEYENLLKILLERKDRPRAIKVLNSLLEIDPGEIDYHLKLADLYLEEKKPDLAVEELNDTAEILIRKQQVE
;
A
#
# COMPACT_ATOMS: atom_id res chain seq x y z
N MET A 1 8.95 24.69 16.52
CA MET A 1 9.19 25.83 15.60
C MET A 1 10.08 25.33 14.48
N PRO A 2 9.90 25.77 13.24
CA PRO A 2 10.79 25.38 12.16
C PRO A 2 12.23 25.81 12.45
N VAL A 3 13.18 24.97 12.12
CA VAL A 3 14.62 25.21 12.29
C VAL A 3 15.03 26.34 11.34
N SER A 4 15.89 27.28 11.78
CA SER A 4 16.39 28.34 10.89
C SER A 4 17.26 27.78 9.77
N ALA A 5 17.41 28.51 8.65
CA ALA A 5 18.20 28.06 7.51
C ALA A 5 19.67 27.77 7.90
N ASP A 6 20.27 28.64 8.68
CA ASP A 6 21.67 28.47 9.17
C ASP A 6 21.82 27.26 10.12
N GLU A 7 20.80 26.99 10.93
CA GLU A 7 20.79 25.83 11.82
C GLU A 7 20.59 24.53 11.04
N ARG A 8 19.71 24.56 10.04
CA ARG A 8 19.49 23.46 9.12
C ARG A 8 20.78 23.05 8.41
N GLU A 9 21.48 24.00 7.83
CA GLU A 9 22.75 23.74 7.13
C GLU A 9 23.80 23.11 8.06
N LYS A 10 23.89 23.59 9.31
CA LYS A 10 24.80 22.99 10.30
C LYS A 10 24.42 21.54 10.67
N ILE A 11 23.13 21.27 10.84
CA ILE A 11 22.62 19.92 11.15
C ILE A 11 22.91 18.99 9.98
N GLU A 12 22.58 19.41 8.74
CA GLU A 12 22.83 18.60 7.54
C GLU A 12 24.33 18.31 7.35
N ALA A 13 25.19 19.31 7.47
CA ALA A 13 26.65 19.13 7.36
C ALA A 13 27.23 18.19 8.41
N LEU A 14 26.72 18.27 9.67
CA LEU A 14 27.11 17.34 10.72
C LEU A 14 26.64 15.92 10.44
N ALA A 15 25.37 15.76 10.07
CA ALA A 15 24.77 14.46 9.76
C ALA A 15 25.49 13.79 8.59
N GLU A 16 25.77 14.50 7.51
CA GLU A 16 26.54 13.97 6.37
C GLU A 16 27.95 13.50 6.77
N LYS A 17 28.63 14.27 7.63
CA LYS A 17 29.95 13.89 8.18
C LYS A 17 29.86 12.60 8.99
N LEU A 18 28.78 12.42 9.77
CA LEU A 18 28.52 11.20 10.54
C LEU A 18 28.25 10.01 9.61
N VAL A 19 27.43 10.20 8.57
CA VAL A 19 27.17 9.17 7.52
C VAL A 19 28.49 8.71 6.88
N LYS A 20 29.36 9.65 6.46
CA LYS A 20 30.68 9.32 5.89
C LYS A 20 31.59 8.53 6.84
N LYS A 21 31.38 8.65 8.13
CA LYS A 21 32.11 7.89 9.16
C LYS A 21 31.44 6.57 9.55
N GLY A 22 30.33 6.21 8.91
CA GLY A 22 29.53 5.02 9.24
C GLY A 22 28.76 5.14 10.58
N LYS A 23 28.66 6.32 11.16
CA LYS A 23 27.95 6.59 12.42
C LYS A 23 26.47 6.86 12.17
N PHE A 24 25.77 5.87 11.61
CA PHE A 24 24.40 6.03 11.14
C PHE A 24 23.41 6.39 12.23
N ALA A 25 23.55 5.83 13.44
CA ALA A 25 22.65 6.14 14.55
C ALA A 25 22.76 7.61 14.99
N GLU A 26 24.00 8.14 15.05
CA GLU A 26 24.25 9.55 15.36
C GLU A 26 23.70 10.46 14.24
N ALA A 27 23.88 10.08 12.96
CA ALA A 27 23.37 10.82 11.82
C ALA A 27 21.82 10.88 11.83
N ILE A 28 21.15 9.77 12.15
CA ILE A 28 19.69 9.71 12.31
C ILE A 28 19.23 10.71 13.35
N ALA A 29 19.90 10.78 14.50
CA ALA A 29 19.54 11.71 15.58
C ALA A 29 19.63 13.18 15.13
N GLU A 30 20.61 13.51 14.29
CA GLU A 30 20.72 14.86 13.71
C GLU A 30 19.61 15.14 12.70
N TYR A 31 19.37 14.24 11.72
CA TYR A 31 18.29 14.42 10.74
C TYR A 31 16.89 14.47 11.37
N GLN A 32 16.65 13.75 12.47
CA GLN A 32 15.37 13.80 13.19
C GLN A 32 15.03 15.20 13.73
N LYS A 33 16.03 16.04 14.06
CA LYS A 33 15.79 17.42 14.48
C LYS A 33 15.12 18.25 13.39
N LEU A 34 15.41 17.96 12.12
CA LEU A 34 14.82 18.65 10.97
C LEU A 34 13.35 18.28 10.78
N ILE A 35 12.99 17.02 10.97
CA ILE A 35 11.61 16.56 10.83
C ILE A 35 10.69 17.10 11.94
N THR A 36 11.19 17.26 13.17
CA THR A 36 10.40 17.89 14.26
C THR A 36 9.96 19.31 13.93
N GLY A 37 10.69 19.99 13.03
CA GLY A 37 10.34 21.31 12.53
C GLY A 37 9.48 21.34 11.27
N ASP A 38 9.60 20.32 10.43
CA ASP A 38 8.85 20.15 9.18
C ASP A 38 8.57 18.67 8.92
N GLU A 39 7.36 18.23 9.27
CA GLU A 39 6.92 16.84 9.06
C GLU A 39 6.82 16.46 7.59
N GLN A 40 6.82 17.41 6.67
CA GLN A 40 6.72 17.19 5.22
C GLN A 40 8.07 17.30 4.50
N ASP A 41 9.20 17.29 5.23
CA ASP A 41 10.52 17.30 4.63
C ASP A 41 10.87 15.96 3.95
N ILE A 42 10.40 15.82 2.71
CA ILE A 42 10.58 14.60 1.92
C ILE A 42 12.05 14.22 1.68
N PRO A 43 12.97 15.16 1.35
CA PRO A 43 14.39 14.87 1.26
C PRO A 43 14.95 14.24 2.53
N VAL A 44 14.70 14.82 3.69
CA VAL A 44 15.21 14.32 4.99
C VAL A 44 14.58 12.97 5.33
N ARG A 45 13.28 12.79 5.12
CA ARG A 45 12.62 11.48 5.31
C ARG A 45 13.21 10.39 4.43
N THR A 46 13.56 10.72 3.18
CA THR A 46 14.20 9.75 2.28
C THR A 46 15.54 9.30 2.83
N ILE A 47 16.37 10.24 3.30
CA ILE A 47 17.66 9.95 3.93
C ILE A 47 17.47 9.10 5.19
N LEU A 48 16.51 9.43 6.05
CA LEU A 48 16.22 8.65 7.25
C LEU A 48 15.80 7.23 6.92
N GLY A 49 14.92 7.04 5.94
CA GLY A 49 14.52 5.71 5.48
C GLY A 49 15.72 4.87 5.04
N ASP A 50 16.63 5.45 4.27
CA ASP A 50 17.86 4.77 3.82
C ASP A 50 18.82 4.48 4.97
N LEU A 51 18.98 5.42 5.93
CA LEU A 51 19.80 5.22 7.11
C LEU A 51 19.24 4.13 8.04
N TYR A 52 17.93 4.05 8.19
CA TYR A 52 17.30 2.97 8.94
C TYR A 52 17.56 1.60 8.28
N LEU A 53 17.58 1.53 6.95
CA LEU A 53 17.94 0.28 6.25
C LEU A 53 19.40 -0.11 6.49
N ASN A 54 20.32 0.85 6.54
CA ASN A 54 21.73 0.57 6.86
C ASN A 54 21.91 -0.02 8.27
N LEU A 55 20.98 0.22 9.18
CA LEU A 55 20.93 -0.35 10.54
C LEU A 55 20.01 -1.58 10.65
N ASP A 56 19.52 -2.12 9.55
CA ASP A 56 18.51 -3.21 9.48
C ASP A 56 17.20 -2.91 10.26
N MET A 57 16.89 -1.63 10.45
CA MET A 57 15.66 -1.16 11.09
C MET A 57 14.52 -1.03 10.08
N LYS A 58 14.11 -2.15 9.48
CA LYS A 58 13.16 -2.18 8.36
C LYS A 58 11.83 -1.51 8.67
N ASP A 59 11.27 -1.73 9.85
CA ASP A 59 9.97 -1.17 10.23
C ASP A 59 10.00 0.37 10.26
N LYS A 60 11.10 0.95 10.75
CA LYS A 60 11.28 2.41 10.75
C LYS A 60 11.46 2.96 9.34
N ALA A 61 12.22 2.27 8.50
CA ALA A 61 12.38 2.64 7.10
C ALA A 61 11.04 2.61 6.36
N ILE A 62 10.23 1.57 6.57
CA ILE A 62 8.89 1.43 6.00
C ILE A 62 7.98 2.59 6.46
N ALA A 63 8.05 2.98 7.73
CA ALA A 63 7.27 4.10 8.23
C ALA A 63 7.60 5.41 7.50
N GLU A 64 8.89 5.70 7.29
CA GLU A 64 9.30 6.90 6.53
C GLU A 64 8.84 6.82 5.07
N PHE A 65 9.07 5.69 4.38
CA PHE A 65 8.65 5.53 2.99
C PHE A 65 7.12 5.60 2.81
N ARG A 66 6.34 5.12 3.78
CA ARG A 66 4.88 5.23 3.77
C ARG A 66 4.44 6.69 3.85
N GLN A 67 5.01 7.49 4.72
CA GLN A 67 4.70 8.92 4.82
C GLN A 67 5.05 9.66 3.53
N ILE A 68 6.19 9.34 2.90
CA ILE A 68 6.57 9.91 1.61
C ILE A 68 5.58 9.49 0.50
N ALA A 69 5.16 8.22 0.49
CA ALA A 69 4.21 7.71 -0.48
C ALA A 69 2.85 8.40 -0.37
N GLU A 70 2.34 8.57 0.85
CA GLU A 70 1.09 9.28 1.13
C GLU A 70 1.16 10.76 0.73
N PHE A 71 2.31 11.42 1.00
CA PHE A 71 2.54 12.79 0.56
C PHE A 71 2.46 12.90 -0.97
N TYR A 72 3.14 12.02 -1.71
CA TYR A 72 3.08 12.02 -3.17
C TYR A 72 1.68 11.70 -3.70
N GLN A 73 0.95 10.80 -3.05
CA GLN A 73 -0.43 10.49 -3.38
C GLN A 73 -1.33 11.74 -3.22
N LYS A 74 -1.24 12.44 -2.09
CA LYS A 74 -1.99 13.69 -1.84
C LYS A 74 -1.65 14.80 -2.83
N LYS A 75 -0.43 14.80 -3.38
CA LYS A 75 0.00 15.77 -4.42
C LYS A 75 -0.32 15.31 -5.84
N GLY A 76 -0.98 14.16 -6.03
CA GLY A 76 -1.28 13.61 -7.36
C GLY A 76 -0.06 13.04 -8.10
N ILE A 77 1.09 12.89 -7.42
CA ILE A 77 2.33 12.36 -8.02
C ILE A 77 2.34 10.83 -7.84
N TYR A 78 1.38 10.17 -8.45
CA TYR A 78 1.10 8.75 -8.23
C TYR A 78 2.24 7.82 -8.62
N SER A 79 3.01 8.12 -9.67
CA SER A 79 4.16 7.31 -10.08
C SER A 79 5.21 7.15 -8.99
N LYS A 80 5.49 8.24 -8.24
CA LYS A 80 6.41 8.19 -7.09
C LYS A 80 5.82 7.42 -5.91
N SER A 81 4.51 7.59 -5.65
CA SER A 81 3.81 6.84 -4.62
C SER A 81 3.85 5.34 -4.90
N ILE A 82 3.55 4.92 -6.13
CA ILE A 82 3.62 3.51 -6.58
C ILE A 82 5.03 2.94 -6.36
N ALA A 83 6.07 3.67 -6.76
CA ALA A 83 7.46 3.23 -6.58
C ALA A 83 7.80 2.98 -5.11
N LEU A 84 7.31 3.83 -4.21
CA LEU A 84 7.51 3.69 -2.77
C LEU A 84 6.73 2.51 -2.18
N TYR A 85 5.46 2.32 -2.54
CA TYR A 85 4.70 1.16 -2.07
C TYR A 85 5.28 -0.16 -2.60
N LYS A 86 5.79 -0.20 -3.83
CA LYS A 86 6.58 -1.34 -4.33
C LYS A 86 7.85 -1.58 -3.51
N ARG A 87 8.55 -0.51 -3.10
CA ARG A 87 9.72 -0.63 -2.23
C ARG A 87 9.34 -1.17 -0.85
N ILE A 88 8.27 -0.68 -0.24
CA ILE A 88 7.74 -1.15 1.05
C ILE A 88 7.37 -2.63 0.96
N HIS A 89 6.63 -3.04 -0.08
CA HIS A 89 6.25 -4.44 -0.27
C HIS A 89 7.45 -5.37 -0.42
N ARG A 90 8.52 -4.93 -1.11
CA ARG A 90 9.78 -5.70 -1.19
C ARG A 90 10.50 -5.83 0.14
N LEU A 91 10.44 -4.82 1.00
CA LEU A 91 11.04 -4.84 2.35
C LEU A 91 10.24 -5.71 3.31
N ASN A 92 8.93 -5.71 3.20
CA ASN A 92 8.01 -6.52 4.00
C ASN A 92 6.85 -7.04 3.12
N PRO A 93 7.01 -8.23 2.51
CA PRO A 93 5.94 -8.85 1.73
C PRO A 93 4.67 -9.19 2.53
N ALA A 94 4.75 -9.18 3.86
CA ALA A 94 3.61 -9.41 4.74
C ALA A 94 2.79 -8.14 5.01
N ASP A 95 3.24 -6.98 4.53
CA ASP A 95 2.53 -5.70 4.64
C ASP A 95 1.39 -5.62 3.61
N LEU A 96 0.22 -6.13 4.00
CA LEU A 96 -0.96 -6.18 3.15
C LEU A 96 -1.53 -4.79 2.84
N ASP A 97 -1.31 -3.82 3.73
CA ASP A 97 -1.80 -2.44 3.53
C ASP A 97 -1.06 -1.77 2.37
N SER A 98 0.23 -2.03 2.22
CA SER A 98 1.00 -1.55 1.07
C SER A 98 0.54 -2.16 -0.25
N LEU A 99 0.16 -3.44 -0.24
CA LEU A 99 -0.36 -4.13 -1.40
C LEU A 99 -1.74 -3.59 -1.80
N GLU A 100 -2.63 -3.38 -0.82
CA GLU A 100 -3.94 -2.76 -1.04
C GLU A 100 -3.79 -1.34 -1.63
N LYS A 101 -2.89 -0.52 -1.06
CA LYS A 101 -2.61 0.83 -1.57
C LYS A 101 -2.04 0.82 -2.99
N LEU A 102 -1.20 -0.15 -3.31
CA LEU A 102 -0.65 -0.31 -4.65
C LEU A 102 -1.75 -0.63 -5.66
N ALA A 103 -2.66 -1.56 -5.33
CA ALA A 103 -3.80 -1.90 -6.18
C ALA A 103 -4.74 -0.69 -6.40
N GLU A 104 -5.07 0.05 -5.33
CA GLU A 104 -5.87 1.28 -5.42
C GLU A 104 -5.22 2.34 -6.32
N LEU A 105 -3.90 2.55 -6.18
CA LEU A 105 -3.15 3.52 -6.98
C LEU A 105 -3.12 3.15 -8.45
N TYR A 106 -2.94 1.88 -8.78
CA TYR A 106 -3.01 1.39 -10.15
C TYR A 106 -4.40 1.63 -10.76
N ARG A 107 -5.46 1.31 -10.02
CA ARG A 107 -6.83 1.55 -10.47
C ARG A 107 -7.06 3.04 -10.77
N ASN A 108 -6.67 3.91 -9.85
CA ASN A 108 -6.84 5.36 -9.99
C ASN A 108 -6.05 5.96 -11.15
N GLN A 109 -5.01 5.26 -11.62
CA GLN A 109 -4.21 5.65 -12.78
C GLN A 109 -4.68 5.00 -14.09
N GLY A 110 -5.72 4.17 -14.06
CA GLY A 110 -6.21 3.45 -15.23
C GLY A 110 -5.37 2.22 -15.60
N PHE A 111 -4.42 1.81 -14.76
CA PHE A 111 -3.66 0.56 -14.94
C PHE A 111 -4.47 -0.61 -14.39
N ILE A 112 -5.57 -0.93 -15.10
CA ILE A 112 -6.60 -1.86 -14.63
C ILE A 112 -6.05 -3.28 -14.48
N SER A 113 -5.23 -3.73 -15.41
CA SER A 113 -4.63 -5.08 -15.36
C SER A 113 -3.70 -5.24 -14.15
N GLU A 114 -2.85 -4.24 -13.88
CA GLU A 114 -1.95 -4.24 -12.74
C GLU A 114 -2.73 -4.18 -11.42
N SER A 115 -3.80 -3.37 -11.38
CA SER A 115 -4.69 -3.30 -10.21
C SER A 115 -5.33 -4.65 -9.91
N LYS A 116 -5.86 -5.34 -10.93
CA LYS A 116 -6.48 -6.67 -10.81
C LYS A 116 -5.47 -7.67 -10.22
N ILE A 117 -4.26 -7.72 -10.78
CA ILE A 117 -3.19 -8.62 -10.31
C ILE A 117 -2.87 -8.38 -8.82
N GLU A 118 -2.73 -7.13 -8.39
CA GLU A 118 -2.39 -6.84 -7.00
C GLU A 118 -3.55 -7.15 -6.04
N TYR A 119 -4.81 -6.91 -6.45
CA TYR A 119 -5.97 -7.32 -5.66
C TYR A 119 -6.12 -8.85 -5.59
N GLU A 120 -5.85 -9.60 -6.66
CA GLU A 120 -5.86 -11.07 -6.64
C GLU A 120 -4.78 -11.64 -5.72
N ASN A 121 -3.57 -11.07 -5.76
CA ASN A 121 -2.49 -11.43 -4.84
C ASN A 121 -2.90 -11.17 -3.38
N LEU A 122 -3.49 -10.01 -3.11
CA LEU A 122 -3.97 -9.65 -1.78
C LEU A 122 -5.09 -10.60 -1.32
N LEU A 123 -6.07 -10.88 -2.20
CA LEU A 123 -7.18 -11.79 -1.91
C LEU A 123 -6.66 -13.17 -1.51
N LYS A 124 -5.72 -13.72 -2.26
CA LYS A 124 -5.11 -15.03 -1.95
C LYS A 124 -4.55 -15.06 -0.53
N ILE A 125 -3.76 -14.05 -0.15
CA ILE A 125 -3.16 -13.99 1.19
C ILE A 125 -4.23 -13.84 2.28
N LEU A 126 -5.28 -13.02 2.03
CA LEU A 126 -6.36 -12.81 2.98
C LEU A 126 -7.18 -14.09 3.22
N LEU A 127 -7.45 -14.86 2.17
CA LEU A 127 -8.13 -16.15 2.27
C LEU A 127 -7.29 -17.17 3.06
N GLU A 128 -5.97 -17.26 2.79
CA GLU A 128 -5.05 -18.12 3.54
C GLU A 128 -5.02 -17.74 5.04
N ARG A 129 -5.08 -16.44 5.35
CA ARG A 129 -5.13 -15.92 6.74
C ARG A 129 -6.52 -15.95 7.37
N LYS A 130 -7.55 -16.31 6.62
CA LYS A 130 -8.96 -16.28 7.05
C LYS A 130 -9.43 -14.88 7.50
N ASP A 131 -8.84 -13.84 6.93
CA ASP A 131 -9.29 -12.44 7.11
C ASP A 131 -10.48 -12.15 6.19
N ARG A 132 -11.64 -12.69 6.57
CA ARG A 132 -12.86 -12.62 5.76
C ARG A 132 -13.32 -11.18 5.50
N PRO A 133 -13.34 -10.27 6.51
CA PRO A 133 -13.81 -8.91 6.28
C PRO A 133 -13.00 -8.19 5.19
N ARG A 134 -11.67 -8.34 5.20
CA ARG A 134 -10.82 -7.73 4.17
C ARG A 134 -10.94 -8.47 2.82
N ALA A 135 -11.08 -9.79 2.83
CA ALA A 135 -11.30 -10.57 1.61
C ALA A 135 -12.59 -10.15 0.89
N ILE A 136 -13.70 -9.96 1.62
CA ILE A 136 -14.95 -9.43 1.07
C ILE A 136 -14.74 -8.05 0.44
N LYS A 137 -14.04 -7.14 1.12
CA LYS A 137 -13.74 -5.81 0.58
C LYS A 137 -12.95 -5.88 -0.73
N VAL A 138 -11.95 -6.76 -0.79
CA VAL A 138 -11.10 -6.93 -1.98
C VAL A 138 -11.89 -7.56 -3.13
N LEU A 139 -12.76 -8.55 -2.87
CA LEU A 139 -13.63 -9.12 -3.88
C LEU A 139 -14.57 -8.07 -4.48
N ASN A 140 -15.17 -7.21 -3.65
CA ASN A 140 -15.98 -6.10 -4.15
C ASN A 140 -15.17 -5.17 -5.07
N SER A 141 -13.92 -4.85 -4.71
CA SER A 141 -13.04 -4.05 -5.56
C SER A 141 -12.69 -4.74 -6.88
N LEU A 142 -12.57 -6.08 -6.88
CA LEU A 142 -12.36 -6.89 -8.08
C LEU A 142 -13.62 -6.93 -8.96
N LEU A 143 -14.80 -7.02 -8.38
CA LEU A 143 -16.07 -6.94 -9.09
C LEU A 143 -16.36 -5.56 -9.69
N GLU A 144 -15.87 -4.48 -9.08
CA GLU A 144 -15.88 -3.15 -9.70
C GLU A 144 -15.00 -3.09 -10.97
N ILE A 145 -13.95 -3.90 -11.04
CA ILE A 145 -13.06 -4.01 -12.19
C ILE A 145 -13.64 -4.96 -13.25
N ASP A 146 -14.14 -6.10 -12.83
CA ASP A 146 -14.64 -7.17 -13.68
C ASP A 146 -15.96 -7.73 -13.13
N PRO A 147 -17.09 -7.03 -13.39
CA PRO A 147 -18.40 -7.45 -12.87
C PRO A 147 -18.92 -8.79 -13.43
N GLY A 148 -18.31 -9.29 -14.49
CA GLY A 148 -18.70 -10.56 -15.14
C GLY A 148 -17.88 -11.76 -14.70
N GLU A 149 -16.97 -11.61 -13.73
CA GLU A 149 -16.13 -12.71 -13.27
C GLU A 149 -16.86 -13.57 -12.24
N ILE A 150 -17.34 -14.71 -12.70
CA ILE A 150 -18.16 -15.63 -11.90
C ILE A 150 -17.44 -16.13 -10.65
N ASP A 151 -16.15 -16.38 -10.73
CA ASP A 151 -15.36 -16.89 -9.62
C ASP A 151 -15.32 -15.91 -8.42
N TYR A 152 -15.37 -14.59 -8.68
CA TYR A 152 -15.43 -13.60 -7.61
C TYR A 152 -16.79 -13.60 -6.90
N HIS A 153 -17.89 -13.67 -7.64
CA HIS A 153 -19.23 -13.78 -7.07
C HIS A 153 -19.39 -15.04 -6.22
N LEU A 154 -18.93 -16.20 -6.71
CA LEU A 154 -18.98 -17.45 -5.96
C LEU A 154 -18.16 -17.39 -4.67
N LYS A 155 -16.93 -16.86 -4.73
CA LYS A 155 -16.11 -16.68 -3.52
C LYS A 155 -16.77 -15.72 -2.53
N LEU A 156 -17.41 -14.66 -3.01
CA LEU A 156 -18.09 -13.69 -2.16
C LEU A 156 -19.33 -14.32 -1.50
N ALA A 157 -20.10 -15.12 -2.23
CA ALA A 157 -21.22 -15.87 -1.68
C ALA A 157 -20.76 -16.83 -0.56
N ASP A 158 -19.69 -17.60 -0.79
CA ASP A 158 -19.12 -18.49 0.21
C ASP A 158 -18.70 -17.74 1.47
N LEU A 159 -18.01 -16.61 1.34
CA LEU A 159 -17.62 -15.78 2.48
C LEU A 159 -18.82 -15.20 3.24
N TYR A 160 -19.90 -14.80 2.54
CA TYR A 160 -21.12 -14.35 3.19
C TYR A 160 -21.82 -15.47 3.94
N LEU A 161 -21.83 -16.71 3.43
CA LEU A 161 -22.35 -17.86 4.17
C LEU A 161 -21.55 -18.14 5.44
N GLU A 162 -20.21 -18.08 5.36
CA GLU A 162 -19.33 -18.25 6.52
C GLU A 162 -19.54 -17.15 7.57
N GLU A 163 -19.87 -15.92 7.13
CA GLU A 163 -20.19 -14.77 7.99
C GLU A 163 -21.66 -14.77 8.47
N LYS A 164 -22.43 -15.84 8.18
CA LYS A 164 -23.86 -15.98 8.53
C LYS A 164 -24.74 -14.87 7.94
N LYS A 165 -24.46 -14.46 6.71
CA LYS A 165 -25.20 -13.46 5.92
C LYS A 165 -25.82 -14.11 4.68
N PRO A 166 -26.79 -15.03 4.83
CA PRO A 166 -27.33 -15.80 3.71
C PRO A 166 -28.03 -14.94 2.65
N ASP A 167 -28.64 -13.82 3.04
CA ASP A 167 -29.32 -12.94 2.09
C ASP A 167 -28.35 -12.35 1.07
N LEU A 168 -27.17 -11.89 1.52
CA LEU A 168 -26.11 -11.40 0.62
C LEU A 168 -25.54 -12.51 -0.25
N ALA A 169 -25.40 -13.72 0.28
CA ALA A 169 -24.94 -14.85 -0.51
C ALA A 169 -25.93 -15.20 -1.64
N VAL A 170 -27.24 -15.10 -1.37
CA VAL A 170 -28.28 -15.32 -2.41
C VAL A 170 -28.22 -14.25 -3.49
N GLU A 171 -27.96 -12.99 -3.15
CA GLU A 171 -27.76 -11.92 -4.12
C GLU A 171 -26.61 -12.25 -5.08
N GLU A 172 -25.43 -12.62 -4.56
CA GLU A 172 -24.28 -12.98 -5.40
C GLU A 172 -24.54 -14.21 -6.29
N LEU A 173 -25.28 -15.20 -5.78
CA LEU A 173 -25.66 -16.39 -6.57
C LEU A 173 -26.67 -16.05 -7.67
N ASN A 174 -27.57 -15.11 -7.45
CA ASN A 174 -28.49 -14.62 -8.46
C ASN A 174 -27.74 -13.86 -9.56
N ASP A 175 -26.80 -12.98 -9.19
CA ASP A 175 -25.95 -12.28 -10.15
C ASP A 175 -25.15 -13.28 -10.99
N THR A 176 -24.58 -14.32 -10.35
CA THR A 176 -23.91 -15.42 -11.05
C THR A 176 -24.83 -16.10 -12.07
N ALA A 177 -26.06 -16.42 -11.68
CA ALA A 177 -27.02 -17.06 -12.57
C ALA A 177 -27.37 -16.17 -13.77
N GLU A 178 -27.58 -14.87 -13.54
CA GLU A 178 -27.85 -13.92 -14.62
C GLU A 178 -26.67 -13.80 -15.61
N ILE A 179 -25.44 -13.75 -15.10
CA ILE A 179 -24.23 -13.71 -15.95
C ILE A 179 -24.15 -14.96 -16.82
N LEU A 180 -24.40 -16.15 -16.25
CA LEU A 180 -24.40 -17.43 -16.99
C LEU A 180 -25.47 -17.46 -18.08
N ILE A 181 -26.68 -17.02 -17.77
CA ILE A 181 -27.79 -16.96 -18.75
C ILE A 181 -27.44 -16.04 -19.91
N ARG A 182 -26.87 -14.85 -19.61
CA ARG A 182 -26.43 -13.91 -20.66
C ARG A 182 -25.32 -14.49 -21.53
N LYS A 183 -24.34 -15.19 -20.95
CA LYS A 183 -23.25 -15.83 -21.72
C LYS A 183 -23.77 -16.91 -22.65
N GLN A 184 -24.77 -17.72 -22.24
CA GLN A 184 -25.37 -18.76 -23.08
C GLN A 184 -26.23 -18.20 -24.23
N GLN A 185 -26.74 -16.98 -24.12
CA GLN A 185 -27.57 -16.37 -25.19
C GLN A 185 -26.74 -15.72 -26.30
N VAL A 186 -25.43 -15.62 -26.15
CA VAL A 186 -24.49 -14.97 -27.08
C VAL A 186 -23.71 -16.00 -27.91
N GLU A 187 -23.73 -17.28 -27.51
CA GLU A 187 -23.22 -18.44 -28.29
C GLU A 187 -24.29 -18.97 -29.25
#